data_d930f5a63df4a36611a1c4c6145e73cd
#
_entry.id   d930f5a63df4a36611a1c4c6145e73cd
#
_cell.length_a   1.000
_cell.length_b   1.000
_cell.length_c   1.000
_cell.angle_alpha   90.00
_cell.angle_beta   90.00
_cell.angle_gamma   90.00
#
_symmetry.space_group_name_H-M   'P 1'
#
loop_
_entity.id
_entity.type
_entity.pdbx_description
1 polymer ?
#
loop_
_entity_poly.entity_id
_entity_poly.type
_entity_poly.pdbx_seq_one_letter_code
_entity_poly.pdbx_strand_id
1 'polypeptide(L)'
;LIFGQPGTEIIFPDPGFVAYKSMIDYTGATAVSLPHRMENDFSFDAEELLSLVNEKTKLIILNSPANPTGGVVPKSEYIKLIKGLEKHPNVFILSDEIYSRILFDDNEHISLMSFPEIRDRVIVLDGWSKTYSMTGWRLGYGIFPKNIFDYAEKLAINCHSCVTTAVQLAGVEALKGNQEHVLKMIEEFNLRRNFITENLNSIKNIK
;
A
#
# COMPACT_ATOMS: atom_id res chain seq x y z
N LEU A 1 13.80 5.65 3.57
CA LEU A 1 15.15 5.83 4.11
C LEU A 1 16.16 4.82 3.57
N ILE A 2 15.77 3.56 3.30
CA ILE A 2 16.70 2.54 2.76
C ILE A 2 17.05 2.83 1.29
N PHE A 3 16.10 3.32 0.51
CA PHE A 3 16.21 3.43 -0.96
C PHE A 3 16.45 4.85 -1.45
N GLY A 4 16.04 5.86 -0.66
CA GLY A 4 16.08 7.25 -1.09
C GLY A 4 17.40 7.92 -0.74
N GLN A 5 18.00 8.58 -1.75
CA GLN A 5 19.15 9.47 -1.63
C GLN A 5 19.21 10.41 -2.86
N PRO A 6 19.98 11.50 -2.81
CA PRO A 6 20.18 12.34 -3.99
C PRO A 6 20.63 11.53 -5.20
N GLY A 7 19.97 11.75 -6.35
CA GLY A 7 20.26 11.06 -7.60
C GLY A 7 19.49 9.74 -7.81
N THR A 8 18.70 9.29 -6.82
CA THR A 8 17.76 8.16 -6.99
C THR A 8 16.33 8.65 -7.22
N GLU A 9 15.49 7.77 -7.76
CA GLU A 9 14.09 8.02 -8.03
C GLU A 9 13.21 7.00 -7.31
N ILE A 10 12.08 7.48 -6.78
CA ILE A 10 11.05 6.64 -6.16
C ILE A 10 9.71 6.97 -6.82
N ILE A 11 9.08 5.98 -7.42
CA ILE A 11 7.75 6.11 -8.02
C ILE A 11 6.70 5.93 -6.93
N PHE A 12 5.68 6.79 -6.90
CA PHE A 12 4.62 6.76 -5.90
C PHE A 12 3.25 7.07 -6.52
N PRO A 13 2.13 6.55 -5.96
CA PRO A 13 0.79 6.79 -6.47
C PRO A 13 0.35 8.25 -6.25
N ASP A 14 -0.27 8.85 -7.27
CA ASP A 14 -0.79 10.22 -7.23
C ASP A 14 -2.17 10.29 -7.91
N PRO A 15 -3.27 10.58 -7.19
CA PRO A 15 -3.33 10.87 -5.74
C PRO A 15 -2.91 9.68 -4.88
N GLY A 16 -2.23 9.95 -3.76
CA GLY A 16 -1.74 8.93 -2.83
C GLY A 16 -1.67 9.44 -1.39
N PHE A 17 -1.31 8.53 -0.48
CA PHE A 17 -1.14 8.91 0.91
C PHE A 17 0.00 9.93 1.06
N VAL A 18 -0.31 11.03 1.73
CA VAL A 18 0.57 12.21 1.80
C VAL A 18 1.98 11.94 2.31
N ALA A 19 2.15 10.92 3.15
CA ALA A 19 3.46 10.59 3.70
C ALA A 19 4.43 10.04 2.65
N TYR A 20 3.97 9.44 1.55
CA TYR A 20 4.87 8.89 0.53
C TYR A 20 5.77 9.98 -0.05
N LYS A 21 5.17 11.00 -0.64
CA LYS A 21 5.92 12.11 -1.23
C LYS A 21 6.79 12.82 -0.19
N SER A 22 6.25 13.11 0.98
CA SER A 22 6.98 13.82 2.05
C SER A 22 8.23 13.05 2.48
N MET A 23 8.14 11.72 2.59
CA MET A 23 9.28 10.89 2.96
C MET A 23 10.30 10.74 1.83
N ILE A 24 9.84 10.69 0.58
CA ILE A 24 10.75 10.70 -0.58
C ILE A 24 11.54 12.00 -0.60
N ASP A 25 10.87 13.13 -0.52
CA ASP A 25 11.50 14.47 -0.52
C ASP A 25 12.50 14.62 0.64
N TYR A 26 12.14 14.10 1.83
CA TYR A 26 13.04 14.11 3.00
C TYR A 26 14.37 13.38 2.76
N THR A 27 14.37 12.32 1.94
CA THR A 27 15.61 11.60 1.61
C THR A 27 16.48 12.30 0.57
N GLY A 28 15.97 13.32 -0.09
CA GLY A 28 16.61 13.96 -1.23
C GLY A 28 16.49 13.19 -2.55
N ALA A 29 15.73 12.08 -2.57
CA ALA A 29 15.41 11.38 -3.81
C ALA A 29 14.38 12.17 -4.64
N THR A 30 14.34 11.91 -5.94
CA THR A 30 13.32 12.46 -6.82
C THR A 30 12.02 11.67 -6.69
N ALA A 31 10.93 12.35 -6.34
CA ALA A 31 9.60 11.77 -6.31
C ALA A 31 9.02 11.75 -7.73
N VAL A 32 8.72 10.57 -8.25
CA VAL A 32 8.12 10.36 -9.59
C VAL A 32 6.66 9.97 -9.42
N SER A 33 5.75 10.84 -9.86
CA SER A 33 4.31 10.64 -9.75
C SER A 33 3.82 9.55 -10.72
N LEU A 34 3.07 8.58 -10.21
CA LEU A 34 2.31 7.60 -10.99
C LEU A 34 0.83 8.00 -10.95
N PRO A 35 0.28 8.55 -12.03
CA PRO A 35 -1.09 9.02 -12.02
C PRO A 35 -2.10 7.89 -11.85
N HIS A 36 -3.00 8.02 -10.89
CA HIS A 36 -4.19 7.19 -10.75
C HIS A 36 -5.41 7.96 -11.26
N ARG A 37 -6.05 7.46 -12.29
CA ARG A 37 -7.13 8.17 -13.01
C ARG A 37 -8.46 7.46 -12.85
N MET A 38 -9.53 8.25 -12.94
CA MET A 38 -10.92 7.76 -12.88
C MET A 38 -11.21 6.76 -14.01
N GLU A 39 -10.62 6.95 -15.18
CA GLU A 39 -10.79 6.09 -16.35
C GLU A 39 -10.30 4.66 -16.13
N ASN A 40 -9.40 4.46 -15.15
CA ASN A 40 -8.86 3.17 -14.75
C ASN A 40 -9.34 2.78 -13.34
N ASP A 41 -10.51 3.27 -12.90
CA ASP A 41 -11.04 3.06 -11.55
C ASP A 41 -10.00 3.35 -10.44
N PHE A 42 -9.15 4.36 -10.68
CA PHE A 42 -8.03 4.74 -9.82
C PHE A 42 -7.04 3.61 -9.52
N SER A 43 -6.98 2.59 -10.36
CA SER A 43 -5.87 1.64 -10.42
C SER A 43 -4.71 2.25 -11.21
N PHE A 44 -3.50 1.71 -11.03
CA PHE A 44 -2.41 2.05 -11.95
C PHE A 44 -2.55 1.31 -13.27
N ASP A 45 -2.00 1.90 -14.32
CA ASP A 45 -1.72 1.25 -15.59
C ASP A 45 -0.28 0.74 -15.57
N ALA A 46 -0.09 -0.56 -15.81
CA ALA A 46 1.23 -1.18 -15.71
C ALA A 46 2.19 -0.72 -16.81
N GLU A 47 1.68 -0.40 -18.00
CA GLU A 47 2.52 0.07 -19.11
C GLU A 47 2.99 1.51 -18.83
N GLU A 48 2.09 2.37 -18.32
CA GLU A 48 2.45 3.71 -17.89
C GLU A 48 3.48 3.65 -16.76
N LEU A 49 3.26 2.82 -15.73
CA LEU A 49 4.21 2.64 -14.64
C LEU A 49 5.58 2.19 -15.16
N LEU A 50 5.62 1.18 -16.02
CA LEU A 50 6.87 0.67 -16.58
C LEU A 50 7.61 1.71 -17.44
N SER A 51 6.88 2.63 -18.09
CA SER A 51 7.48 3.73 -18.85
C SER A 51 8.23 4.75 -17.97
N LEU A 52 7.86 4.84 -16.68
CA LEU A 52 8.52 5.70 -15.70
C LEU A 52 9.79 5.07 -15.11
N VAL A 53 9.94 3.74 -15.24
CA VAL A 53 11.08 3.02 -14.64
C VAL A 53 12.35 3.24 -15.48
N ASN A 54 13.42 3.64 -14.79
CA ASN A 54 14.74 3.85 -15.40
C ASN A 54 15.87 3.43 -14.44
N GLU A 55 17.13 3.65 -14.80
CA GLU A 55 18.30 3.24 -14.03
C GLU A 55 18.40 3.90 -12.63
N LYS A 56 17.79 5.07 -12.46
CA LYS A 56 17.74 5.78 -11.16
C LYS A 56 16.64 5.25 -10.27
N THR A 57 15.64 4.57 -10.81
CA THR A 57 14.51 4.03 -10.04
C THR A 57 14.98 2.96 -9.07
N LYS A 58 14.72 3.14 -7.77
CA LYS A 58 15.08 2.19 -6.71
C LYS A 58 13.88 1.55 -6.04
N LEU A 59 12.77 2.26 -5.99
CA LEU A 59 11.55 1.81 -5.31
C LEU A 59 10.31 2.25 -6.08
N ILE A 60 9.34 1.37 -6.15
CA ILE A 60 7.97 1.66 -6.56
C ILE A 60 7.09 1.48 -5.33
N ILE A 61 6.31 2.49 -4.97
CA ILE A 61 5.31 2.40 -3.91
C ILE A 61 3.96 2.13 -4.56
N LEU A 62 3.31 1.05 -4.14
CA LEU A 62 1.95 0.70 -4.53
C LEU A 62 1.07 0.64 -3.29
N ASN A 63 -0.18 1.07 -3.40
CA ASN A 63 -1.16 0.98 -2.32
C ASN A 63 -2.48 0.48 -2.89
N SER A 64 -2.89 -0.71 -2.48
CA SER A 64 -4.14 -1.33 -2.94
C SER A 64 -4.75 -2.18 -1.83
N PRO A 65 -6.01 -1.91 -1.46
CA PRO A 65 -6.86 -0.78 -1.86
C PRO A 65 -6.24 0.58 -1.54
N ALA A 66 -6.45 1.57 -2.41
CA ALA A 66 -5.72 2.84 -2.40
C ALA A 66 -6.34 3.89 -1.46
N ASN A 67 -5.49 4.65 -0.80
CA ASN A 67 -5.88 5.89 -0.09
C ASN A 67 -5.34 7.10 -0.89
N PRO A 68 -6.18 8.09 -1.28
CA PRO A 68 -7.57 8.31 -0.85
C PRO A 68 -8.63 7.75 -1.81
N THR A 69 -8.26 7.18 -2.93
CA THR A 69 -9.13 6.96 -4.09
C THR A 69 -10.05 5.73 -3.97
N GLY A 70 -9.69 4.75 -3.13
CA GLY A 70 -10.40 3.48 -3.03
C GLY A 70 -10.14 2.51 -4.19
N GLY A 71 -9.28 2.86 -5.14
CA GLY A 71 -8.95 2.00 -6.28
C GLY A 71 -8.37 0.66 -5.85
N VAL A 72 -8.78 -0.41 -6.52
CA VAL A 72 -8.28 -1.77 -6.30
C VAL A 72 -7.56 -2.24 -7.55
N VAL A 73 -6.32 -2.69 -7.40
CA VAL A 73 -5.50 -3.11 -8.53
C VAL A 73 -5.92 -4.51 -9.01
N PRO A 74 -6.33 -4.68 -10.27
CA PRO A 74 -6.66 -5.99 -10.82
C PRO A 74 -5.41 -6.86 -11.02
N LYS A 75 -5.58 -8.18 -10.93
CA LYS A 75 -4.49 -9.16 -11.07
C LYS A 75 -3.72 -9.01 -12.38
N SER A 76 -4.40 -8.65 -13.44
CA SER A 76 -3.80 -8.45 -14.76
C SER A 76 -2.69 -7.38 -14.75
N GLU A 77 -2.89 -6.28 -14.01
CA GLU A 77 -1.90 -5.21 -13.93
C GLU A 77 -0.67 -5.64 -13.12
N TYR A 78 -0.84 -6.41 -12.04
CA TYR A 78 0.30 -7.01 -11.34
C TYR A 78 1.10 -7.97 -12.23
N ILE A 79 0.44 -8.82 -13.02
CA ILE A 79 1.11 -9.75 -13.94
C ILE A 79 1.92 -8.98 -15.00
N LYS A 80 1.36 -7.93 -15.61
CA LYS A 80 2.06 -7.08 -16.56
C LYS A 80 3.27 -6.40 -15.93
N LEU A 81 3.08 -5.80 -14.75
CA LEU A 81 4.14 -5.14 -13.99
C LEU A 81 5.29 -6.09 -13.69
N ILE A 82 5.00 -7.26 -13.13
CA ILE A 82 6.00 -8.26 -12.75
C ILE A 82 6.84 -8.67 -13.98
N LYS A 83 6.17 -8.97 -15.10
CA LYS A 83 6.83 -9.31 -16.36
C LYS A 83 7.71 -8.16 -16.88
N GLY A 84 7.23 -6.93 -16.83
CA GLY A 84 8.01 -5.76 -17.25
C GLY A 84 9.25 -5.53 -16.39
N LEU A 85 9.12 -5.75 -15.08
CA LEU A 85 10.22 -5.58 -14.11
C LEU A 85 11.30 -6.66 -14.19
N GLU A 86 11.17 -7.71 -15.00
CA GLU A 86 12.27 -8.65 -15.28
C GLU A 86 13.51 -7.93 -15.85
N LYS A 87 13.29 -6.86 -16.60
CA LYS A 87 14.36 -6.01 -17.16
C LYS A 87 14.99 -5.05 -16.14
N HIS A 88 14.39 -4.92 -14.96
CA HIS A 88 14.79 -3.99 -13.91
C HIS A 88 14.99 -4.74 -12.57
N PRO A 89 15.97 -5.65 -12.48
CA PRO A 89 16.12 -6.57 -11.33
C PRO A 89 16.46 -5.86 -10.01
N ASN A 90 16.94 -4.63 -10.06
CA ASN A 90 17.33 -3.84 -8.89
C ASN A 90 16.23 -2.93 -8.35
N VAL A 91 15.04 -2.92 -8.96
CA VAL A 91 13.90 -2.13 -8.51
C VAL A 91 13.10 -2.93 -7.48
N PHE A 92 12.90 -2.36 -6.31
CA PHE A 92 12.07 -2.91 -5.25
C PHE A 92 10.65 -2.37 -5.34
N ILE A 93 9.69 -3.12 -4.78
CA ILE A 93 8.31 -2.67 -4.62
C ILE A 93 7.97 -2.64 -3.13
N LEU A 94 7.40 -1.53 -2.68
CA LEU A 94 6.72 -1.42 -1.41
C LEU A 94 5.22 -1.52 -1.68
N SER A 95 4.61 -2.62 -1.25
CA SER A 95 3.18 -2.87 -1.33
C SER A 95 2.53 -2.51 0.00
N ASP A 96 1.85 -1.38 0.05
CA ASP A 96 1.08 -0.97 1.22
C ASP A 96 -0.32 -1.59 1.13
N GLU A 97 -0.53 -2.64 1.91
CA GLU A 97 -1.72 -3.48 1.91
C GLU A 97 -2.63 -3.22 3.13
N ILE A 98 -2.46 -2.07 3.79
CA ILE A 98 -3.14 -1.73 5.06
C ILE A 98 -4.68 -1.80 4.98
N TYR A 99 -5.26 -1.73 3.80
CA TYR A 99 -6.70 -1.84 3.55
C TYR A 99 -7.12 -3.20 2.98
N SER A 100 -6.24 -4.20 2.98
CA SER A 100 -6.43 -5.53 2.37
C SER A 100 -7.75 -6.22 2.69
N ARG A 101 -8.35 -5.95 3.85
CA ARG A 101 -9.61 -6.53 4.30
C ARG A 101 -10.82 -5.59 4.22
N ILE A 102 -10.62 -4.34 3.80
CA ILE A 102 -11.71 -3.36 3.65
C ILE A 102 -12.01 -3.22 2.15
N LEU A 103 -12.80 -4.12 1.65
CA LEU A 103 -13.18 -4.22 0.25
C LEU A 103 -14.69 -4.22 0.13
N PHE A 104 -15.18 -3.71 -0.98
CA PHE A 104 -16.61 -3.60 -1.29
C PHE A 104 -16.89 -4.26 -2.62
N ASP A 105 -18.16 -4.60 -2.81
CA ASP A 105 -18.63 -5.30 -3.99
C ASP A 105 -17.89 -6.64 -4.15
N ASP A 106 -17.60 -7.09 -5.34
CA ASP A 106 -16.92 -8.35 -5.62
C ASP A 106 -15.38 -8.19 -5.76
N ASN A 107 -14.82 -7.10 -5.21
CA ASN A 107 -13.38 -6.88 -5.26
C ASN A 107 -12.63 -7.83 -4.32
N GLU A 108 -11.51 -8.35 -4.81
CA GLU A 108 -10.59 -9.18 -4.04
C GLU A 108 -9.23 -8.51 -3.90
N HIS A 109 -8.67 -8.60 -2.70
CA HIS A 109 -7.28 -8.17 -2.48
C HIS A 109 -6.30 -9.21 -2.99
N ILE A 110 -5.31 -8.74 -3.75
CA ILE A 110 -4.22 -9.58 -4.25
C ILE A 110 -2.92 -9.05 -3.68
N SER A 111 -2.35 -9.79 -2.75
CA SER A 111 -1.02 -9.46 -2.23
C SER A 111 0.06 -9.76 -3.25
N LEU A 112 1.04 -8.86 -3.38
CA LEU A 112 2.22 -9.12 -4.21
C LEU A 112 3.07 -10.29 -3.70
N MET A 113 2.93 -10.69 -2.44
CA MET A 113 3.55 -11.91 -1.92
C MET A 113 2.99 -13.20 -2.52
N SER A 114 1.84 -13.15 -3.22
CA SER A 114 1.30 -14.31 -3.93
C SER A 114 2.08 -14.65 -5.22
N PHE A 115 2.98 -13.78 -5.68
CA PHE A 115 3.80 -13.96 -6.88
C PHE A 115 5.24 -14.33 -6.50
N PRO A 116 5.63 -15.64 -6.62
CA PRO A 116 6.97 -16.08 -6.23
C PRO A 116 8.11 -15.37 -6.95
N GLU A 117 7.87 -14.95 -8.20
CA GLU A 117 8.86 -14.39 -9.12
C GLU A 117 9.44 -13.06 -8.65
N ILE A 118 8.71 -12.36 -7.75
CA ILE A 118 9.11 -11.01 -7.33
C ILE A 118 9.34 -10.90 -5.81
N ARG A 119 9.10 -11.97 -5.03
CA ARG A 119 9.17 -11.95 -3.57
C ARG A 119 10.49 -11.41 -3.00
N ASP A 120 11.59 -11.66 -3.68
CA ASP A 120 12.92 -11.25 -3.22
C ASP A 120 13.14 -9.73 -3.24
N ARG A 121 12.18 -8.97 -3.75
CA ARG A 121 12.23 -7.50 -3.84
C ARG A 121 10.89 -6.82 -3.56
N VAL A 122 9.96 -7.55 -2.94
CA VAL A 122 8.71 -6.98 -2.44
C VAL A 122 8.79 -6.76 -0.95
N ILE A 123 8.44 -5.56 -0.51
CA ILE A 123 8.20 -5.19 0.87
C ILE A 123 6.69 -5.07 1.03
N VAL A 124 6.10 -5.78 1.97
CA VAL A 124 4.68 -5.61 2.30
C VAL A 124 4.56 -4.85 3.61
N LEU A 125 3.71 -3.83 3.62
CA LEU A 125 3.29 -3.14 4.83
C LEU A 125 1.83 -3.44 5.10
N ASP A 126 1.51 -3.81 6.33
CA ASP A 126 0.15 -3.99 6.81
C ASP A 126 0.09 -3.75 8.33
N GLY A 127 -1.09 -3.83 8.92
CA GLY A 127 -1.24 -3.60 10.36
C GLY A 127 -2.68 -3.64 10.84
N TRP A 128 -2.84 -3.37 12.11
CA TRP A 128 -4.13 -3.43 12.81
C TRP A 128 -4.96 -2.16 12.71
N SER A 129 -4.34 -1.06 12.30
CA SER A 129 -4.94 0.27 12.33
C SER A 129 -6.29 0.36 11.64
N LYS A 130 -6.46 -0.29 10.48
CA LYS A 130 -7.66 -0.17 9.64
C LYS A 130 -8.61 -1.34 9.86
N THR A 131 -8.16 -2.54 9.61
CA THR A 131 -8.96 -3.77 9.73
C THR A 131 -9.59 -3.93 11.13
N TYR A 132 -8.87 -3.55 12.17
CA TYR A 132 -9.32 -3.72 13.56
C TYR A 132 -9.66 -2.40 14.27
N SER A 133 -9.77 -1.29 13.53
CA SER A 133 -10.02 0.04 14.10
C SER A 133 -9.03 0.45 15.20
N MET A 134 -7.78 0.00 15.10
CA MET A 134 -6.73 0.16 16.11
C MET A 134 -5.72 1.26 15.74
N THR A 135 -6.18 2.38 15.17
CA THR A 135 -5.30 3.46 14.74
C THR A 135 -4.45 4.06 15.85
N GLY A 136 -5.03 4.23 17.03
CA GLY A 136 -4.38 4.77 18.23
C GLY A 136 -3.43 3.80 18.92
N TRP A 137 -3.50 2.50 18.61
CA TRP A 137 -2.66 1.48 19.23
C TRP A 137 -1.25 1.43 18.64
N ARG A 138 -1.04 2.05 17.47
CA ARG A 138 0.26 2.17 16.81
C ARG A 138 0.93 0.81 16.56
N LEU A 139 0.18 -0.16 16.02
CA LEU A 139 0.63 -1.52 15.73
C LEU A 139 0.54 -1.79 14.23
N GLY A 140 1.66 -2.14 13.65
CA GLY A 140 1.79 -2.55 12.26
C GLY A 140 2.99 -3.48 12.09
N TYR A 141 3.14 -4.04 10.91
CA TYR A 141 4.27 -4.87 10.56
C TYR A 141 4.70 -4.67 9.11
N GLY A 142 5.92 -5.03 8.83
CA GLY A 142 6.44 -5.11 7.48
C GLY A 142 7.05 -6.48 7.22
N ILE A 143 6.84 -7.01 6.03
CA ILE A 143 7.52 -8.21 5.53
C ILE A 143 8.60 -7.74 4.58
N PHE A 144 9.85 -8.04 4.88
CA PHE A 144 10.99 -7.56 4.12
C PHE A 144 11.76 -8.71 3.48
N PRO A 145 12.26 -8.53 2.25
CA PRO A 145 13.24 -9.43 1.66
C PRO A 145 14.49 -9.57 2.55
N LYS A 146 15.05 -10.79 2.57
CA LYS A 146 16.20 -11.11 3.44
C LYS A 146 17.40 -10.19 3.23
N ASN A 147 17.66 -9.77 2.01
CA ASN A 147 18.80 -8.92 1.65
C ASN A 147 18.72 -7.48 2.17
N ILE A 148 17.55 -7.02 2.61
CA ILE A 148 17.35 -5.67 3.17
C ILE A 148 16.83 -5.71 4.61
N PHE A 149 16.53 -6.90 5.16
CA PHE A 149 15.93 -7.05 6.48
C PHE A 149 16.73 -6.38 7.58
N ASP A 150 18.05 -6.61 7.62
CA ASP A 150 18.93 -6.06 8.67
C ASP A 150 18.94 -4.52 8.67
N TYR A 151 18.83 -3.90 7.50
CA TYR A 151 18.73 -2.44 7.39
C TYR A 151 17.37 -1.94 7.92
N ALA A 152 16.29 -2.65 7.59
CA ALA A 152 14.95 -2.31 8.06
C ALA A 152 14.83 -2.46 9.58
N GLU A 153 15.33 -3.56 10.14
CA GLU A 153 15.38 -3.81 11.59
C GLU A 153 16.17 -2.73 12.32
N LYS A 154 17.35 -2.39 11.83
CA LYS A 154 18.19 -1.35 12.42
C LYS A 154 17.51 0.02 12.42
N LEU A 155 16.82 0.37 11.33
CA LEU A 155 16.03 1.61 11.26
C LEU A 155 14.85 1.57 12.23
N ALA A 156 14.12 0.46 12.31
CA ALA A 156 13.00 0.32 13.23
C ALA A 156 13.44 0.49 14.69
N ILE A 157 14.52 -0.17 15.10
CA ILE A 157 15.09 -0.05 16.44
C ILE A 157 15.47 1.41 16.76
N ASN A 158 16.13 2.10 15.82
CA ASN A 158 16.60 3.48 16.06
C ASN A 158 15.47 4.53 15.99
N CYS A 159 14.41 4.28 15.17
CA CYS A 159 13.32 5.25 15.00
C CYS A 159 12.17 5.03 15.99
N HIS A 160 11.90 3.78 16.38
CA HIS A 160 10.69 3.42 17.12
C HIS A 160 10.98 2.63 18.40
N SER A 161 12.19 2.09 18.57
CA SER A 161 12.56 1.11 19.60
C SER A 161 11.77 -0.19 19.48
N CYS A 162 10.59 -0.27 20.11
CA CYS A 162 9.68 -1.42 20.00
C CYS A 162 8.23 -1.02 20.27
N VAL A 163 7.31 -1.85 19.82
CA VAL A 163 5.91 -1.77 20.21
C VAL A 163 5.74 -2.26 21.63
N THR A 164 4.92 -1.59 22.45
CA THR A 164 4.68 -1.99 23.85
C THR A 164 4.09 -3.40 23.93
N THR A 165 4.50 -4.19 24.92
CA THR A 165 4.07 -5.60 25.07
C THR A 165 2.55 -5.75 25.15
N ALA A 166 1.86 -4.85 25.86
CA ALA A 166 0.39 -4.89 25.96
C ALA A 166 -0.29 -4.75 24.58
N VAL A 167 0.26 -3.88 23.72
CA VAL A 167 -0.25 -3.67 22.36
C VAL A 167 0.02 -4.89 21.49
N GLN A 168 1.18 -5.53 21.62
CA GLN A 168 1.49 -6.77 20.88
C GLN A 168 0.51 -7.90 21.26
N LEU A 169 0.22 -8.08 22.55
CA LEU A 169 -0.74 -9.07 23.03
C LEU A 169 -2.15 -8.78 22.51
N ALA A 170 -2.58 -7.51 22.53
CA ALA A 170 -3.85 -7.10 21.93
C ALA A 170 -3.92 -7.40 20.42
N GLY A 171 -2.82 -7.22 19.71
CA GLY A 171 -2.72 -7.58 18.30
C GLY A 171 -2.86 -9.08 18.06
N VAL A 172 -2.29 -9.92 18.92
CA VAL A 172 -2.47 -11.39 18.86
C VAL A 172 -3.94 -11.75 19.05
N GLU A 173 -4.62 -11.14 20.03
CA GLU A 173 -6.05 -11.38 20.28
C GLU A 173 -6.91 -10.92 19.09
N ALA A 174 -6.62 -9.75 18.51
CA ALA A 174 -7.32 -9.27 17.33
C ALA A 174 -7.23 -10.25 16.14
N LEU A 175 -6.08 -10.89 15.94
CA LEU A 175 -5.88 -11.89 14.87
C LEU A 175 -6.56 -13.24 15.16
N LYS A 176 -6.52 -13.70 16.40
CA LYS A 176 -7.01 -15.03 16.80
C LYS A 176 -8.47 -15.04 17.24
N GLY A 177 -8.98 -13.90 17.67
CA GLY A 177 -10.33 -13.74 18.16
C GLY A 177 -11.40 -13.80 17.08
N ASN A 178 -12.65 -13.68 17.47
CA ASN A 178 -13.78 -13.66 16.55
C ASN A 178 -13.69 -12.46 15.59
N GLN A 179 -13.84 -12.72 14.30
CA GLN A 179 -13.74 -11.73 13.23
C GLN A 179 -15.08 -11.07 12.85
N GLU A 180 -16.17 -11.42 13.51
CA GLU A 180 -17.51 -10.87 13.20
C GLU A 180 -17.56 -9.34 13.30
N HIS A 181 -16.83 -8.76 14.25
CA HIS A 181 -16.78 -7.31 14.42
C HIS A 181 -16.15 -6.61 13.21
N VAL A 182 -15.17 -7.26 12.54
CA VAL A 182 -14.58 -6.75 11.29
C VAL A 182 -15.62 -6.78 10.17
N LEU A 183 -16.35 -7.88 10.03
CA LEU A 183 -17.40 -8.02 9.02
C LEU A 183 -18.50 -6.98 9.21
N LYS A 184 -18.99 -6.81 10.44
CA LYS A 184 -20.01 -5.79 10.78
C LYS A 184 -19.53 -4.36 10.48
N MET A 185 -18.26 -4.07 10.75
CA MET A 185 -17.65 -2.77 10.40
C MET A 185 -17.64 -2.54 8.89
N ILE A 186 -17.29 -3.58 8.10
CA ILE A 186 -17.27 -3.48 6.64
C ILE A 186 -18.69 -3.28 6.09
N GLU A 187 -19.68 -3.99 6.62
CA GLU A 187 -21.09 -3.77 6.26
C GLU A 187 -21.53 -2.33 6.52
N GLU A 188 -21.21 -1.78 7.70
CA GLU A 188 -21.53 -0.39 8.03
C GLU A 188 -20.82 0.59 7.10
N PHE A 189 -19.56 0.38 6.79
CA PHE A 189 -18.85 1.21 5.81
C PHE A 189 -19.49 1.13 4.41
N ASN A 190 -19.95 -0.04 4.00
CA ASN A 190 -20.65 -0.22 2.74
C ASN A 190 -21.97 0.56 2.70
N LEU A 191 -22.75 0.51 3.77
CA LEU A 191 -23.99 1.30 3.89
C LEU A 191 -23.70 2.80 3.78
N ARG A 192 -22.71 3.29 4.50
CA ARG A 192 -22.30 4.71 4.46
C ARG A 192 -21.77 5.12 3.09
N ARG A 193 -20.97 4.28 2.45
CA ARG A 193 -20.49 4.51 1.09
C ARG A 193 -21.66 4.69 0.12
N ASN A 194 -22.60 3.75 0.13
CA ASN A 194 -23.77 3.80 -0.75
C ASN A 194 -24.59 5.06 -0.51
N PHE A 195 -24.88 5.35 0.77
CA PHE A 195 -25.61 6.56 1.14
C PHE A 195 -24.94 7.84 0.65
N ILE A 196 -23.63 7.98 0.86
CA ILE A 196 -22.89 9.18 0.41
C ILE A 196 -22.86 9.26 -1.10
N THR A 197 -22.59 8.16 -1.80
CA THR A 197 -22.48 8.12 -3.24
C THR A 197 -23.81 8.49 -3.90
N GLU A 198 -24.92 7.90 -3.44
CA GLU A 198 -26.27 8.21 -3.95
C GLU A 198 -26.61 9.70 -3.74
N ASN A 199 -26.34 10.23 -2.55
CA ASN A 199 -26.68 11.63 -2.25
C ASN A 199 -25.77 12.62 -3.01
N LEU A 200 -24.48 12.37 -3.13
CA LEU A 200 -23.59 13.23 -3.89
C LEU A 200 -23.94 13.21 -5.39
N ASN A 201 -24.22 12.05 -5.95
CA ASN A 201 -24.62 11.93 -7.36
C ASN A 201 -25.98 12.60 -7.67
N SER A 202 -26.81 12.86 -6.68
CA SER A 202 -28.05 13.63 -6.84
C SER A 202 -27.81 15.14 -6.99
N ILE A 203 -26.62 15.63 -6.64
CA ILE A 203 -26.27 17.05 -6.71
C ILE A 203 -25.83 17.38 -8.13
N LYS A 204 -26.46 18.41 -8.73
CA LYS A 204 -26.10 18.85 -10.08
C LYS A 204 -24.62 19.24 -10.15
N ASN A 205 -23.93 18.72 -11.16
CA ASN A 205 -22.49 18.96 -11.45
C ASN A 205 -21.50 18.26 -10.48
N ILE A 206 -21.96 17.32 -9.66
CA ILE A 206 -21.07 16.37 -8.96
C ILE A 206 -21.15 15.02 -9.69
N LYS A 207 -20.00 14.42 -9.91
CA LYS A 207 -19.86 13.07 -10.45
C LYS A 207 -18.84 12.31 -9.61
#